data_3f6517e64659a501cbff82c2bb2db6dc
#
_entry.id   3f6517e64659a501cbff82c2bb2db6dc
#
_cell.length_a   1.000
_cell.length_b   1.000
_cell.length_c   1.000
_cell.angle_alpha   90.00
_cell.angle_beta   90.00
_cell.angle_gamma   90.00
#
_symmetry.space_group_name_H-M   'P 1'
#
loop_
_entity.id
_entity.type
_entity.pdbx_description
1 polymer ?
#
loop_
_entity_poly.entity_id
_entity_poly.type
_entity_poly.pdbx_seq_one_letter_code
_entity_poly.pdbx_strand_id
1 'polypeptide(L)'
;MVQSMVDEEYHTLMHLNASTLPRRRRGWELPDATLPKSLTARRHREALARAASPRSAALTSLAYATVAETSIADYLTLVAEDPTIQPVHRATIALHRRDERAHASVSAEMIVLVYDRLDSRDREILVHALRDAVEAFTATDTAVWSTILAAERTPDGESMLREAAEGAGRRRLLQDCSAIDRLLARLGVADDTGSPGHSAAPAPSRFPIPRHRPRI
;
A
#
# COMPACT_ATOMS: atom_id res chain seq x y z
N MET A 1 -20.49 0.12 2.08
CA MET A 1 -19.98 -0.58 0.88
C MET A 1 -20.19 0.20 -0.41
N VAL A 2 -21.43 0.53 -0.83
CA VAL A 2 -21.63 1.31 -2.07
C VAL A 2 -20.88 2.65 -2.01
N GLN A 3 -20.95 3.35 -0.88
CA GLN A 3 -20.23 4.62 -0.68
C GLN A 3 -18.72 4.45 -0.85
N SER A 4 -18.10 3.46 -0.20
CA SER A 4 -16.67 3.19 -0.34
C SER A 4 -16.26 2.90 -1.80
N MET A 5 -17.09 2.15 -2.55
CA MET A 5 -16.83 1.92 -3.99
C MET A 5 -16.85 3.21 -4.81
N VAL A 6 -17.78 4.12 -4.50
CA VAL A 6 -17.85 5.45 -5.17
C VAL A 6 -16.65 6.30 -4.79
N ASP A 7 -16.24 6.26 -3.52
CA ASP A 7 -15.08 7.00 -3.04
C ASP A 7 -13.79 6.51 -3.74
N GLU A 8 -13.61 5.19 -3.92
CA GLU A 8 -12.46 4.62 -4.64
C GLU A 8 -12.37 5.06 -6.11
N GLU A 9 -13.50 5.10 -6.81
CA GLU A 9 -13.53 5.65 -8.18
C GLU A 9 -13.16 7.14 -8.18
N TYR A 10 -13.61 7.89 -7.19
CA TYR A 10 -13.30 9.30 -7.04
C TYR A 10 -11.81 9.51 -6.65
N HIS A 11 -11.24 8.69 -5.78
CA HIS A 11 -9.81 8.69 -5.46
C HIS A 11 -8.96 8.46 -6.70
N THR A 12 -9.33 7.47 -7.52
CA THR A 12 -8.67 7.20 -8.81
C THR A 12 -8.70 8.44 -9.70
N LEU A 13 -9.86 9.08 -9.87
CA LEU A 13 -10.00 10.29 -10.67
C LEU A 13 -9.18 11.46 -10.12
N MET A 14 -9.17 11.66 -8.80
CA MET A 14 -8.36 12.70 -8.15
C MET A 14 -6.86 12.51 -8.43
N HIS A 15 -6.34 11.30 -8.26
CA HIS A 15 -4.93 11.01 -8.50
C HIS A 15 -4.54 11.15 -9.98
N LEU A 16 -5.40 10.69 -10.90
CA LEU A 16 -5.21 10.90 -12.33
C LEU A 16 -5.15 12.39 -12.69
N ASN A 17 -6.05 13.20 -12.15
CA ASN A 17 -6.06 14.63 -12.38
C ASN A 17 -4.83 15.32 -11.77
N ALA A 18 -4.48 15.01 -10.53
CA ALA A 18 -3.30 15.55 -9.87
C ALA A 18 -2.02 15.26 -10.65
N SER A 19 -1.91 14.08 -11.26
CA SER A 19 -0.76 13.69 -12.09
C SER A 19 -0.80 14.33 -13.50
N THR A 20 -1.97 14.37 -14.12
CA THR A 20 -2.14 14.79 -15.53
C THR A 20 -2.06 16.31 -15.70
N LEU A 21 -2.67 17.09 -14.81
CA LEU A 21 -2.72 18.55 -14.94
C LEU A 21 -1.34 19.22 -14.91
N PRO A 22 -0.43 18.91 -13.97
CA PRO A 22 0.92 19.48 -13.98
C PRO A 22 1.71 19.12 -15.22
N ARG A 23 1.55 17.89 -15.70
CA ARG A 23 2.22 17.41 -16.91
C ARG A 23 1.75 18.15 -18.15
N ARG A 24 0.43 18.25 -18.37
CA ARG A 24 -0.16 19.01 -19.50
C ARG A 24 0.30 20.47 -19.49
N ARG A 25 0.31 21.11 -18.31
CA ARG A 25 0.77 22.51 -18.19
C ARG A 25 2.23 22.71 -18.53
N ARG A 26 3.06 21.67 -18.35
CA ARG A 26 4.51 21.71 -18.63
C ARG A 26 4.88 21.12 -19.98
N GLY A 27 3.92 20.63 -20.75
CA GLY A 27 4.17 19.95 -22.01
C GLY A 27 4.97 18.63 -21.84
N TRP A 28 4.91 18.00 -20.66
CA TRP A 28 5.62 16.74 -20.43
C TRP A 28 4.82 15.57 -21.00
N GLU A 29 5.44 14.84 -21.89
CA GLU A 29 4.92 13.57 -22.37
C GLU A 29 5.20 12.46 -21.36
N LEU A 30 4.35 11.43 -21.33
CA LEU A 30 4.68 10.21 -20.61
C LEU A 30 5.76 9.48 -21.40
N PRO A 31 6.78 8.90 -20.73
CA PRO A 31 7.63 7.93 -21.41
C PRO A 31 6.76 6.78 -21.92
N ASP A 32 7.11 6.23 -23.10
CA ASP A 32 6.43 5.08 -23.71
C ASP A 32 6.50 3.82 -22.83
N ALA A 33 7.33 3.82 -21.80
CA ALA A 33 7.47 2.72 -20.87
C ALA A 33 6.20 2.57 -20.01
N THR A 34 5.52 1.44 -20.14
CA THR A 34 4.43 1.05 -19.25
C THR A 34 5.00 0.68 -17.89
N LEU A 35 4.65 1.42 -16.87
CA LEU A 35 5.06 1.10 -15.49
C LEU A 35 4.43 -0.23 -15.05
N PRO A 36 5.18 -1.08 -14.36
CA PRO A 36 4.63 -2.32 -13.80
C PRO A 36 3.57 -2.00 -12.74
N LYS A 37 2.59 -2.87 -12.60
CA LYS A 37 1.63 -2.78 -11.49
C LYS A 37 2.37 -2.99 -10.16
N SER A 38 1.84 -2.42 -9.09
CA SER A 38 2.37 -2.61 -7.73
C SER A 38 2.49 -4.08 -7.38
N LEU A 39 3.41 -4.42 -6.49
CA LEU A 39 3.60 -5.79 -6.02
C LEU A 39 2.31 -6.36 -5.43
N THR A 40 1.59 -5.59 -4.64
CA THR A 40 0.30 -5.99 -4.08
C THR A 40 -0.70 -6.38 -5.17
N ALA A 41 -0.82 -5.57 -6.24
CA ALA A 41 -1.72 -5.89 -7.36
C ALA A 41 -1.26 -7.13 -8.15
N ARG A 42 0.05 -7.35 -8.28
CA ARG A 42 0.59 -8.56 -8.94
C ARG A 42 0.31 -9.81 -8.10
N ARG A 43 0.62 -9.78 -6.80
CA ARG A 43 0.37 -10.88 -5.85
C ARG A 43 -1.11 -11.21 -5.73
N HIS A 44 -1.98 -10.21 -5.66
CA HIS A 44 -3.42 -10.41 -5.67
C HIS A 44 -3.86 -11.17 -6.93
N ARG A 45 -3.42 -10.75 -8.11
CA ARG A 45 -3.76 -11.43 -9.37
C ARG A 45 -3.27 -12.88 -9.38
N GLU A 46 -2.06 -13.13 -8.91
CA GLU A 46 -1.51 -14.49 -8.78
C GLU A 46 -2.33 -15.34 -7.81
N ALA A 47 -2.74 -14.77 -6.67
CA ALA A 47 -3.60 -15.46 -5.71
C ALA A 47 -4.98 -15.80 -6.30
N LEU A 48 -5.58 -14.87 -7.06
CA LEU A 48 -6.84 -15.15 -7.77
C LEU A 48 -6.69 -16.24 -8.83
N ALA A 49 -5.59 -16.26 -9.57
CA ALA A 49 -5.33 -17.29 -10.58
C ALA A 49 -5.17 -18.70 -9.95
N ARG A 50 -4.75 -18.78 -8.69
CA ARG A 50 -4.64 -20.05 -7.94
C ARG A 50 -5.92 -20.44 -7.21
N ALA A 51 -6.92 -19.56 -7.16
CA ALA A 51 -8.16 -19.84 -6.43
C ALA A 51 -8.94 -21.01 -7.04
N ALA A 52 -9.29 -21.99 -6.21
CA ALA A 52 -9.94 -23.23 -6.64
C ALA A 52 -11.42 -23.05 -7.01
N SER A 53 -12.04 -21.93 -6.65
CA SER A 53 -13.45 -21.64 -6.88
C SER A 53 -13.74 -20.14 -6.89
N PRO A 54 -14.86 -19.69 -7.46
CA PRO A 54 -15.31 -18.30 -7.35
C PRO A 54 -15.44 -17.82 -5.90
N ARG A 55 -15.82 -18.72 -4.99
CA ARG A 55 -15.95 -18.42 -3.56
C ARG A 55 -14.59 -18.16 -2.92
N SER A 56 -13.60 -19.01 -3.17
CA SER A 56 -12.22 -18.78 -2.68
C SER A 56 -11.60 -17.52 -3.29
N ALA A 57 -11.86 -17.23 -4.56
CA ALA A 57 -11.44 -15.98 -5.19
C ALA A 57 -12.05 -14.74 -4.53
N ALA A 58 -13.36 -14.81 -4.18
CA ALA A 58 -14.05 -13.71 -3.49
C ALA A 58 -13.48 -13.48 -2.06
N LEU A 59 -13.18 -14.55 -1.32
CA LEU A 59 -12.54 -14.45 0.00
C LEU A 59 -11.13 -13.87 -0.09
N THR A 60 -10.36 -14.28 -1.09
CA THR A 60 -9.04 -13.72 -1.37
C THR A 60 -9.12 -12.23 -1.70
N SER A 61 -10.07 -11.83 -2.56
CA SER A 61 -10.25 -10.41 -2.90
C SER A 61 -10.65 -9.59 -1.68
N LEU A 62 -11.56 -10.10 -0.85
CA LEU A 62 -11.97 -9.44 0.40
C LEU A 62 -10.78 -9.25 1.35
N ALA A 63 -9.91 -10.25 1.50
CA ALA A 63 -8.71 -10.18 2.32
C ALA A 63 -7.74 -9.09 1.83
N TYR A 64 -7.41 -9.10 0.54
CA TYR A 64 -6.50 -8.12 -0.06
C TYR A 64 -7.05 -6.69 0.03
N ALA A 65 -8.34 -6.50 -0.24
CA ALA A 65 -8.98 -5.20 -0.07
C ALA A 65 -8.91 -4.73 1.40
N THR A 66 -9.26 -5.60 2.36
CA THR A 66 -9.22 -5.25 3.79
C THR A 66 -7.82 -4.85 4.24
N VAL A 67 -6.77 -5.57 3.82
CA VAL A 67 -5.39 -5.21 4.18
C VAL A 67 -5.00 -3.87 3.56
N ALA A 68 -5.34 -3.62 2.30
CA ALA A 68 -5.06 -2.34 1.65
C ALA A 68 -5.73 -1.18 2.41
N GLU A 69 -7.04 -1.26 2.64
CA GLU A 69 -7.84 -0.24 3.32
C GLU A 69 -7.36 0.06 4.75
N THR A 70 -6.98 -0.99 5.50
CA THR A 70 -6.57 -0.83 6.90
C THR A 70 -5.13 -0.37 7.07
N SER A 71 -4.27 -0.58 6.06
CA SER A 71 -2.83 -0.32 6.17
C SER A 71 -2.36 0.92 5.41
N ILE A 72 -3.19 1.48 4.50
CA ILE A 72 -2.76 2.60 3.66
C ILE A 72 -2.75 3.95 4.39
N ALA A 73 -3.54 4.10 5.45
CA ALA A 73 -3.77 5.39 6.11
C ALA A 73 -2.48 6.05 6.64
N ASP A 74 -1.55 5.25 7.18
CA ASP A 74 -0.28 5.77 7.71
C ASP A 74 0.65 6.22 6.59
N TYR A 75 0.70 5.47 5.49
CA TYR A 75 1.44 5.89 4.30
C TYR A 75 0.90 7.20 3.72
N LEU A 76 -0.42 7.33 3.60
CA LEU A 76 -1.04 8.57 3.14
C LEU A 76 -0.76 9.74 4.09
N THR A 77 -0.64 9.48 5.39
CA THR A 77 -0.26 10.49 6.38
C THR A 77 1.14 11.03 6.12
N LEU A 78 2.12 10.15 5.93
CA LEU A 78 3.50 10.55 5.63
C LEU A 78 3.57 11.44 4.38
N VAL A 79 2.91 11.03 3.31
CA VAL A 79 2.95 11.76 2.04
C VAL A 79 2.19 13.09 2.13
N ALA A 80 1.05 13.15 2.84
CA ALA A 80 0.27 14.37 3.02
C ALA A 80 1.01 15.42 3.84
N GLU A 81 1.88 15.00 4.77
CA GLU A 81 2.61 15.87 5.68
C GLU A 81 4.01 16.25 5.20
N ASP A 82 4.51 15.60 4.13
CA ASP A 82 5.83 15.89 3.58
C ASP A 82 5.84 17.23 2.81
N PRO A 83 6.52 18.28 3.32
CA PRO A 83 6.56 19.59 2.68
C PRO A 83 7.34 19.61 1.36
N THR A 84 8.11 18.56 1.05
CA THR A 84 8.87 18.44 -0.21
C THR A 84 7.99 18.03 -1.38
N ILE A 85 6.82 17.46 -1.10
CA ILE A 85 5.85 17.05 -2.13
C ILE A 85 5.03 18.25 -2.61
N GLN A 86 4.75 18.28 -3.90
CA GLN A 86 3.96 19.35 -4.52
C GLN A 86 2.60 19.55 -3.81
N PRO A 87 2.16 20.79 -3.56
CA PRO A 87 0.94 21.08 -2.79
C PRO A 87 -0.32 20.40 -3.34
N VAL A 88 -0.45 20.28 -4.66
CA VAL A 88 -1.60 19.61 -5.30
C VAL A 88 -1.66 18.12 -4.92
N HIS A 89 -0.53 17.42 -4.93
CA HIS A 89 -0.46 16.00 -4.53
C HIS A 89 -0.74 15.84 -3.04
N ARG A 90 -0.16 16.70 -2.20
CA ARG A 90 -0.43 16.68 -0.76
C ARG A 90 -1.91 16.88 -0.45
N ALA A 91 -2.55 17.85 -1.09
CA ALA A 91 -3.98 18.12 -0.90
C ALA A 91 -4.84 16.93 -1.34
N THR A 92 -4.53 16.34 -2.49
CA THR A 92 -5.21 15.14 -3.00
C THR A 92 -5.10 13.98 -2.01
N ILE A 93 -3.89 13.71 -1.52
CA ILE A 93 -3.63 12.62 -0.57
C ILE A 93 -4.28 12.88 0.79
N ALA A 94 -4.32 14.15 1.24
CA ALA A 94 -5.01 14.49 2.49
C ALA A 94 -6.53 14.24 2.42
N LEU A 95 -7.15 14.46 1.27
CA LEU A 95 -8.56 14.13 1.03
C LEU A 95 -8.76 12.61 1.04
N HIS A 96 -7.96 11.86 0.30
CA HIS A 96 -7.98 10.41 0.27
C HIS A 96 -7.87 9.82 1.69
N ARG A 97 -6.84 10.23 2.44
CA ARG A 97 -6.63 9.79 3.84
C ARG A 97 -7.84 9.99 4.74
N ARG A 98 -8.62 11.02 4.53
CA ARG A 98 -9.80 11.29 5.36
C ARG A 98 -10.84 10.18 5.20
N ASP A 99 -11.05 9.71 3.99
CA ASP A 99 -12.07 8.72 3.66
C ASP A 99 -11.61 7.31 4.06
N GLU A 100 -10.30 7.01 3.94
CA GLU A 100 -9.70 5.72 4.29
C GLU A 100 -9.93 5.26 5.74
N ARG A 101 -10.11 6.21 6.67
CA ARG A 101 -10.44 5.84 8.06
C ARG A 101 -11.82 5.18 8.18
N ALA A 102 -12.78 5.63 7.39
CA ALA A 102 -14.10 5.02 7.35
C ALA A 102 -14.06 3.67 6.61
N HIS A 103 -13.32 3.60 5.51
CA HIS A 103 -13.12 2.38 4.72
C HIS A 103 -12.47 1.28 5.54
N ALA A 104 -11.40 1.58 6.27
CA ALA A 104 -10.73 0.65 7.18
C ALA A 104 -11.69 0.03 8.20
N SER A 105 -12.53 0.87 8.83
CA SER A 105 -13.52 0.41 9.80
C SER A 105 -14.57 -0.50 9.16
N VAL A 106 -15.12 -0.10 8.02
CA VAL A 106 -16.13 -0.89 7.28
C VAL A 106 -15.55 -2.23 6.84
N SER A 107 -14.33 -2.23 6.30
CA SER A 107 -13.64 -3.44 5.84
C SER A 107 -13.37 -4.41 6.98
N ALA A 108 -12.90 -3.92 8.12
CA ALA A 108 -12.65 -4.74 9.30
C ALA A 108 -13.95 -5.38 9.86
N GLU A 109 -15.02 -4.60 9.98
CA GLU A 109 -16.31 -5.13 10.43
C GLU A 109 -16.89 -6.15 9.45
N MET A 110 -16.71 -5.93 8.14
CA MET A 110 -17.16 -6.88 7.12
C MET A 110 -16.42 -8.21 7.22
N ILE A 111 -15.12 -8.21 7.44
CA ILE A 111 -14.35 -9.45 7.66
C ILE A 111 -14.93 -10.24 8.83
N VAL A 112 -15.19 -9.59 9.97
CA VAL A 112 -15.75 -10.27 11.16
C VAL A 112 -17.12 -10.88 10.83
N LEU A 113 -18.03 -10.11 10.22
CA LEU A 113 -19.37 -10.59 9.86
C LEU A 113 -19.33 -11.76 8.86
N VAL A 114 -18.38 -11.73 7.92
CA VAL A 114 -18.21 -12.82 6.95
C VAL A 114 -17.61 -14.04 7.66
N TYR A 115 -16.55 -13.88 8.42
CA TYR A 115 -15.83 -14.95 9.11
C TYR A 115 -16.74 -15.80 10.01
N ASP A 116 -17.63 -15.16 10.75
CA ASP A 116 -18.58 -15.84 11.63
C ASP A 116 -19.52 -16.82 10.88
N ARG A 117 -19.75 -16.57 9.59
CA ARG A 117 -20.64 -17.35 8.72
C ARG A 117 -19.92 -18.39 7.86
N LEU A 118 -18.58 -18.41 7.90
CA LEU A 118 -17.77 -19.34 7.13
C LEU A 118 -17.65 -20.70 7.84
N ASP A 119 -17.57 -21.76 7.04
CA ASP A 119 -17.08 -23.04 7.52
C ASP A 119 -15.57 -23.01 7.79
N SER A 120 -15.02 -24.07 8.38
CA SER A 120 -13.61 -24.14 8.78
C SER A 120 -12.67 -23.97 7.57
N ARG A 121 -12.98 -24.57 6.42
CA ARG A 121 -12.17 -24.49 5.21
C ARG A 121 -12.12 -23.09 4.66
N ASP A 122 -13.25 -22.42 4.57
CA ASP A 122 -13.32 -21.04 4.07
C ASP A 122 -12.67 -20.06 5.03
N ARG A 123 -12.72 -20.30 6.35
CA ARG A 123 -11.97 -19.54 7.36
C ARG A 123 -10.46 -19.64 7.14
N GLU A 124 -9.97 -20.86 6.91
CA GLU A 124 -8.54 -21.07 6.60
C GLU A 124 -8.12 -20.32 5.34
N ILE A 125 -8.93 -20.36 4.27
CA ILE A 125 -8.67 -19.61 3.03
C ILE A 125 -8.59 -18.11 3.31
N LEU A 126 -9.55 -17.55 4.04
CA LEU A 126 -9.59 -16.13 4.35
C LEU A 126 -8.39 -15.69 5.19
N VAL A 127 -8.05 -16.45 6.24
CA VAL A 127 -6.90 -16.15 7.11
C VAL A 127 -5.59 -16.24 6.34
N HIS A 128 -5.41 -17.28 5.52
CA HIS A 128 -4.24 -17.40 4.68
C HIS A 128 -4.11 -16.22 3.71
N ALA A 129 -5.20 -15.83 3.06
CA ALA A 129 -5.21 -14.69 2.15
C ALA A 129 -4.94 -13.34 2.85
N LEU A 130 -5.38 -13.16 4.11
CA LEU A 130 -5.03 -11.98 4.91
C LEU A 130 -3.52 -11.91 5.17
N ARG A 131 -2.89 -13.04 5.53
CA ARG A 131 -1.44 -13.11 5.75
C ARG A 131 -0.65 -12.85 4.48
N ASP A 132 -1.03 -13.47 3.37
CA ASP A 132 -0.44 -13.24 2.04
C ASP A 132 -0.54 -11.76 1.63
N ALA A 133 -1.69 -11.13 1.89
CA ALA A 133 -1.91 -9.74 1.57
C ALA A 133 -1.03 -8.81 2.41
N VAL A 134 -0.85 -9.10 3.72
CA VAL A 134 0.07 -8.36 4.59
C VAL A 134 1.51 -8.48 4.08
N GLU A 135 1.94 -9.69 3.74
CA GLU A 135 3.28 -9.90 3.18
C GLU A 135 3.47 -9.12 1.88
N ALA A 136 2.49 -9.17 0.97
CA ALA A 136 2.55 -8.43 -0.28
C ALA A 136 2.54 -6.90 -0.10
N PHE A 137 1.82 -6.40 0.91
CA PHE A 137 1.71 -4.97 1.20
C PHE A 137 2.95 -4.42 1.89
N THR A 138 3.60 -5.22 2.74
CA THR A 138 4.79 -4.82 3.50
C THR A 138 6.12 -5.07 2.78
N ALA A 139 6.09 -5.81 1.69
CA ALA A 139 7.30 -6.12 0.92
C ALA A 139 7.82 -4.91 0.15
N THR A 140 9.14 -4.79 0.04
CA THR A 140 9.77 -3.77 -0.78
C THR A 140 9.61 -4.07 -2.27
N ASP A 141 8.97 -3.17 -3.01
CA ASP A 141 8.82 -3.27 -4.48
C ASP A 141 9.67 -2.23 -5.19
N THR A 142 10.70 -2.67 -5.87
CA THR A 142 11.60 -1.84 -6.66
C THR A 142 11.27 -1.82 -8.15
N ALA A 143 10.25 -2.57 -8.61
CA ALA A 143 9.98 -2.76 -10.03
C ALA A 143 9.64 -1.47 -10.77
N VAL A 144 8.84 -0.60 -10.16
CA VAL A 144 8.50 0.73 -10.73
C VAL A 144 9.75 1.59 -10.84
N TRP A 145 10.56 1.65 -9.78
CA TRP A 145 11.80 2.42 -9.77
C TRP A 145 12.82 1.89 -10.77
N SER A 146 12.96 0.58 -10.90
CA SER A 146 13.82 -0.04 -11.93
C SER A 146 13.42 0.42 -13.33
N THR A 147 12.12 0.43 -13.63
CA THR A 147 11.62 0.90 -14.92
C THR A 147 11.91 2.38 -15.16
N ILE A 148 11.68 3.24 -14.14
CA ILE A 148 11.94 4.68 -14.24
C ILE A 148 13.44 4.95 -14.44
N LEU A 149 14.29 4.37 -13.60
CA LEU A 149 15.74 4.59 -13.67
C LEU A 149 16.33 4.09 -15.00
N ALA A 150 15.81 3.00 -15.55
CA ALA A 150 16.20 2.51 -16.86
C ALA A 150 15.74 3.45 -17.99
N ALA A 151 14.50 3.95 -17.94
CA ALA A 151 13.98 4.90 -18.93
C ALA A 151 14.75 6.24 -18.92
N GLU A 152 15.09 6.72 -17.73
CA GLU A 152 15.87 7.95 -17.53
C GLU A 152 17.38 7.73 -17.74
N ARG A 153 17.83 6.52 -18.07
CA ARG A 153 19.24 6.14 -18.23
C ARG A 153 20.12 6.62 -17.07
N THR A 154 19.58 6.50 -15.84
CA THR A 154 20.27 6.94 -14.63
C THR A 154 21.53 6.11 -14.41
N PRO A 155 22.73 6.74 -14.36
CA PRO A 155 23.96 6.03 -14.06
C PRO A 155 23.84 5.29 -12.71
N ASP A 156 24.34 4.06 -12.66
CA ASP A 156 24.33 3.21 -11.44
C ASP A 156 22.94 2.91 -10.85
N GLY A 157 21.86 3.12 -11.60
CA GLY A 157 20.49 2.93 -11.15
C GLY A 157 20.22 1.57 -10.49
N GLU A 158 20.79 0.48 -11.02
CA GLU A 158 20.69 -0.85 -10.42
C GLU A 158 21.42 -0.97 -9.08
N SER A 159 22.57 -0.31 -8.93
CA SER A 159 23.31 -0.28 -7.66
C SER A 159 22.52 0.47 -6.60
N MET A 160 21.94 1.62 -6.96
CA MET A 160 21.11 2.41 -6.07
C MET A 160 19.89 1.59 -5.56
N LEU A 161 19.26 0.79 -6.43
CA LEU A 161 18.14 -0.06 -6.03
C LEU A 161 18.56 -1.20 -5.11
N ARG A 162 19.73 -1.80 -5.33
CA ARG A 162 20.25 -2.83 -4.41
C ARG A 162 20.53 -2.24 -3.03
N GLU A 163 21.22 -1.12 -2.96
CA GLU A 163 21.49 -0.42 -1.69
C GLU A 163 20.20 -0.04 -0.96
N ALA A 164 19.17 0.44 -1.70
CA ALA A 164 17.87 0.75 -1.16
C ALA A 164 17.17 -0.50 -0.60
N ALA A 165 17.21 -1.62 -1.32
CA ALA A 165 16.63 -2.88 -0.88
C ALA A 165 17.35 -3.47 0.34
N GLU A 166 18.68 -3.43 0.38
CA GLU A 166 19.48 -3.84 1.54
C GLU A 166 19.23 -2.95 2.76
N GLY A 167 19.07 -1.63 2.54
CA GLY A 167 18.72 -0.66 3.57
C GLY A 167 17.29 -0.83 4.10
N ALA A 168 16.35 -1.24 3.27
CA ALA A 168 14.94 -1.44 3.63
C ALA A 168 14.76 -2.57 4.67
N GLY A 169 15.59 -3.61 4.63
CA GLY A 169 15.58 -4.67 5.64
C GLY A 169 15.93 -4.18 7.05
N ARG A 170 16.67 -3.08 7.17
CA ARG A 170 17.02 -2.43 8.46
C ARG A 170 16.05 -1.31 8.84
N ARG A 171 15.34 -0.77 7.87
CA ARG A 171 14.30 0.24 8.06
C ARG A 171 13.01 -0.37 7.56
N ARG A 172 12.30 -1.11 8.41
CA ARG A 172 10.88 -1.36 8.16
C ARG A 172 10.22 0.00 8.09
N LEU A 173 10.14 0.54 6.88
CA LEU A 173 9.41 1.76 6.59
C LEU A 173 7.95 1.49 6.93
N LEU A 174 7.59 1.81 8.19
CA LEU A 174 6.32 2.42 8.58
C LEU A 174 5.07 1.83 7.90
N GLN A 175 4.97 0.51 7.85
CA GLN A 175 3.66 -0.09 7.65
C GLN A 175 3.21 -0.61 9.00
N ASP A 176 2.44 0.21 9.70
CA ASP A 176 1.77 -0.22 10.92
C ASP A 176 0.68 -1.24 10.57
N CYS A 177 1.01 -2.51 10.72
CA CYS A 177 0.07 -3.61 10.55
C CYS A 177 -0.75 -3.89 11.82
N SER A 178 -0.64 -3.06 12.86
CA SER A 178 -1.33 -3.26 14.14
C SER A 178 -2.86 -3.34 14.00
N ALA A 179 -3.43 -2.71 12.98
CA ALA A 179 -4.85 -2.81 12.68
C ALA A 179 -5.22 -4.23 12.21
N ILE A 180 -4.38 -4.85 11.40
CA ILE A 180 -4.57 -6.25 10.96
C ILE A 180 -4.31 -7.22 12.11
N ASP A 181 -3.30 -6.98 12.95
CA ASP A 181 -3.03 -7.81 14.13
C ASP A 181 -4.23 -7.80 15.08
N ARG A 182 -4.83 -6.63 15.33
CA ARG A 182 -6.08 -6.51 16.10
C ARG A 182 -7.26 -7.23 15.42
N LEU A 183 -7.36 -7.17 14.11
CA LEU A 183 -8.40 -7.89 13.37
C LEU A 183 -8.23 -9.41 13.52
N LEU A 184 -7.03 -9.94 13.32
CA LEU A 184 -6.74 -11.37 13.51
C LEU A 184 -7.02 -11.84 14.94
N ALA A 185 -6.67 -11.03 15.94
CA ALA A 185 -7.00 -11.30 17.33
C ALA A 185 -8.52 -11.35 17.58
N ARG A 186 -9.30 -10.44 16.96
CA ARG A 186 -10.79 -10.47 17.00
C ARG A 186 -11.39 -11.74 16.38
N LEU A 187 -10.74 -12.27 15.33
CA LEU A 187 -11.14 -13.53 14.69
C LEU A 187 -10.73 -14.78 15.49
N GLY A 188 -10.02 -14.61 16.62
CA GLY A 188 -9.52 -15.73 17.43
C GLY A 188 -8.40 -16.51 16.73
N VAL A 189 -7.73 -15.91 15.76
CA VAL A 189 -6.59 -16.50 15.05
C VAL A 189 -5.33 -16.15 15.81
N ALA A 190 -4.75 -17.14 16.51
CA ALA A 190 -3.50 -16.96 17.23
C ALA A 190 -2.35 -16.65 16.25
N ASP A 191 -1.48 -15.71 16.65
CA ASP A 191 -0.28 -15.39 15.91
C ASP A 191 0.74 -16.53 15.99
N ASP A 192 0.80 -17.33 14.92
CA ASP A 192 1.98 -18.13 14.58
C ASP A 192 2.98 -17.33 13.72
N THR A 193 2.65 -16.09 13.41
CA THR A 193 3.58 -15.19 12.76
C THR A 193 4.54 -14.66 13.81
N GLY A 194 5.75 -15.22 13.88
CA GLY A 194 6.86 -14.69 14.66
C GLY A 194 7.21 -13.25 14.23
N SER A 195 6.29 -12.33 14.43
CA SER A 195 6.57 -10.90 14.41
C SER A 195 7.47 -10.63 15.59
N PRO A 196 8.74 -10.21 15.39
CA PRO A 196 9.58 -9.81 16.50
C PRO A 196 8.89 -8.64 17.19
N GLY A 197 8.59 -8.84 18.49
CA GLY A 197 7.79 -7.94 19.32
C GLY A 197 8.02 -6.47 19.03
N HIS A 198 6.94 -5.74 18.94
CA HIS A 198 6.93 -4.28 18.83
C HIS A 198 7.52 -3.69 20.11
N SER A 199 8.84 -3.56 20.14
CA SER A 199 9.47 -2.57 21.00
C SER A 199 9.09 -1.20 20.44
N ALA A 200 8.48 -0.37 21.26
CA ALA A 200 8.09 1.00 20.90
C ALA A 200 9.21 1.68 20.11
N ALA A 201 8.93 2.02 18.86
CA ALA A 201 9.89 2.70 18.02
C ALA A 201 10.24 4.06 18.64
N PRO A 202 11.52 4.44 18.71
CA PRO A 202 11.89 5.79 19.09
C PRO A 202 11.33 6.78 18.07
N ALA A 203 10.85 7.92 18.56
CA ALA A 203 10.31 9.01 17.74
C ALA A 203 11.22 9.32 16.54
N PRO A 204 10.67 9.64 15.36
CA PRO A 204 11.46 9.85 14.16
C PRO A 204 12.45 10.99 14.36
N SER A 205 13.74 10.68 14.27
CA SER A 205 14.77 11.71 14.22
C SER A 205 14.57 12.52 12.95
N ARG A 206 14.42 13.83 13.09
CA ARG A 206 14.34 14.77 11.96
C ARG A 206 15.57 14.57 11.07
N PHE A 207 15.36 14.10 9.84
CA PHE A 207 16.42 14.02 8.85
C PHE A 207 16.95 15.43 8.55
N PRO A 208 18.27 15.65 8.53
CA PRO A 208 18.82 16.88 8.01
C PRO A 208 18.62 16.92 6.50
N ILE A 209 17.79 17.84 6.04
CA ILE A 209 17.59 18.08 4.61
C ILE A 209 18.87 18.73 4.06
N PRO A 210 19.51 18.19 3.01
CA PRO A 210 20.60 18.89 2.34
C PRO A 210 20.07 20.18 1.75
N ARG A 211 20.59 21.32 2.20
CA ARG A 211 20.24 22.62 1.62
C ARG A 211 20.83 22.69 0.22
N HIS A 212 20.01 22.50 -0.79
CA HIS A 212 20.37 22.81 -2.17
C HIS A 212 20.59 24.31 -2.28
N ARG A 213 21.84 24.74 -2.49
CA ARG A 213 22.15 26.10 -2.92
C ARG A 213 21.75 26.22 -4.40
N PRO A 214 20.92 27.22 -4.79
CA PRO A 214 20.71 27.49 -6.19
C PRO A 214 22.04 27.93 -6.82
N ARG A 215 22.45 27.28 -7.90
CA ARG A 215 23.49 27.86 -8.78
C ARG A 215 22.80 28.92 -9.61
N ILE A 216 23.30 30.13 -9.49
CA ILE A 216 23.03 31.30 -10.34
C ILE A 216 23.53 31.01 -11.74
#